data_422146ac699fd6faaa93d84f5dc31a54
#
_entry.id   422146ac699fd6faaa93d84f5dc31a54
#
_cell.length_a   1.000
_cell.length_b   1.000
_cell.length_c   1.000
_cell.angle_alpha   90.00
_cell.angle_beta   90.00
_cell.angle_gamma   90.00
#
_symmetry.space_group_name_H-M   'P 1'
#
loop_
_entity.id
_entity.type
_entity.pdbx_description
1 polymer ?
#
loop_
_entity_poly.entity_id
_entity_poly.type
_entity_poly.pdbx_seq_one_letter_code
_entity_poly.pdbx_strand_id
1 'polypeptide(L)'
;IVGVTADDFDKTRGKINVQQSLMERIEAVRATGLADKIIVEEYEGQKIDDIRRYGVDIFTVGSDWVGKFDYLNDYCKVVYLPRTEGISSSEIRAEKRKIRLGLVGENRLMLKHLNESVFVNGVDVTAVYSENAEFLKEVDERIENCKTFEALLEKCDAVYLVSVPQQHEEQIRKAIDAGKHVLVESPIATNPEIVRELFESARQHQVILMESIKTAYATAYDRLLLLIKSGKIGQVVSIDSVCTSLREKAPTLEEQNHVWSGFEAWMPTALLPIYQLLGTNDCTEQFVSSFYDQQQHYDRFTQMNLIYPNAVATARVGMGVKAEGQLIISGTKGYV
;
A
#
# COMPACT_ATOMS: atom_id res chain seq x y z
N ILE A 1 14.69 -8.06 -31.57
CA ILE A 1 14.85 -8.37 -30.13
C ILE A 1 13.71 -7.72 -29.38
N VAL A 2 13.06 -8.45 -28.48
CA VAL A 2 11.99 -7.92 -27.60
C VAL A 2 12.43 -8.05 -26.16
N GLY A 3 12.43 -6.92 -25.42
CA GLY A 3 12.63 -6.89 -23.97
C GLY A 3 11.33 -7.13 -23.22
N VAL A 4 11.30 -8.10 -22.31
CA VAL A 4 10.19 -8.37 -21.41
C VAL A 4 10.62 -8.03 -19.99
N THR A 5 9.92 -7.10 -19.34
CA THR A 5 10.29 -6.60 -18.03
C THR A 5 10.07 -7.67 -16.94
N ALA A 6 11.02 -7.87 -16.04
CA ALA A 6 10.87 -8.76 -14.89
C ALA A 6 9.75 -8.29 -13.94
N ASP A 7 9.09 -9.22 -13.26
CA ASP A 7 7.96 -8.91 -12.37
C ASP A 7 8.36 -7.94 -11.25
N ASP A 8 9.54 -8.13 -10.66
CA ASP A 8 10.04 -7.27 -9.60
C ASP A 8 10.45 -5.87 -10.12
N PHE A 9 10.97 -5.80 -11.33
CA PHE A 9 11.31 -4.53 -11.95
C PHE A 9 10.07 -3.73 -12.37
N ASP A 10 9.01 -4.39 -12.83
CA ASP A 10 7.71 -3.75 -13.10
C ASP A 10 7.08 -3.16 -11.83
N LYS A 11 7.16 -3.87 -10.69
CA LYS A 11 6.69 -3.36 -9.39
C LYS A 11 7.43 -2.10 -8.96
N THR A 12 8.74 -2.05 -9.12
CA THR A 12 9.55 -0.86 -8.79
C THR A 12 9.19 0.36 -9.63
N ARG A 13 8.56 0.16 -10.79
CA ARG A 13 8.08 1.21 -11.70
C ARG A 13 6.61 1.57 -11.49
N GLY A 14 5.99 1.04 -10.44
CA GLY A 14 4.59 1.33 -10.09
C GLY A 14 3.56 0.49 -10.83
N LYS A 15 3.97 -0.54 -11.57
CA LYS A 15 3.05 -1.49 -12.22
C LYS A 15 2.72 -2.64 -11.29
N ILE A 16 1.90 -2.37 -10.29
CA ILE A 16 1.51 -3.36 -9.27
C ILE A 16 0.45 -4.38 -9.73
N ASN A 17 -0.18 -4.16 -10.88
CA ASN A 17 -1.28 -4.98 -11.40
C ASN A 17 -0.87 -5.80 -12.64
N VAL A 18 0.28 -6.47 -12.61
CA VAL A 18 0.69 -7.39 -13.67
C VAL A 18 -0.14 -8.65 -13.55
N GLN A 19 -1.02 -8.92 -14.52
CA GLN A 19 -1.91 -10.09 -14.51
C GLN A 19 -1.23 -11.37 -15.00
N GLN A 20 -0.18 -11.24 -15.79
CA GLN A 20 0.58 -12.35 -16.35
C GLN A 20 1.97 -12.37 -15.72
N SER A 21 2.40 -13.53 -15.26
CA SER A 21 3.77 -13.76 -14.81
C SER A 21 4.78 -13.46 -15.93
N LEU A 22 6.05 -13.24 -15.57
CA LEU A 22 7.13 -13.06 -16.54
C LEU A 22 7.13 -14.19 -17.59
N MET A 23 6.96 -15.44 -17.16
CA MET A 23 6.97 -16.59 -18.06
C MET A 23 5.80 -16.57 -19.04
N GLU A 24 4.59 -16.26 -18.58
CA GLU A 24 3.42 -16.12 -19.45
C GLU A 24 3.62 -15.00 -20.48
N ARG A 25 4.23 -13.89 -20.11
CA ARG A 25 4.55 -12.78 -21.02
C ARG A 25 5.60 -13.17 -22.05
N ILE A 26 6.64 -13.91 -21.64
CA ILE A 26 7.65 -14.44 -22.55
C ILE A 26 7.01 -15.40 -23.57
N GLU A 27 6.16 -16.32 -23.11
CA GLU A 27 5.46 -17.26 -24.00
C GLU A 27 4.49 -16.54 -24.95
N ALA A 28 3.79 -15.52 -24.48
CA ALA A 28 2.92 -14.69 -25.32
C ALA A 28 3.70 -13.99 -26.44
N VAL A 29 4.88 -13.41 -26.14
CA VAL A 29 5.76 -12.80 -27.14
C VAL A 29 6.28 -13.87 -28.10
N ARG A 30 6.70 -15.04 -27.59
CA ARG A 30 7.20 -16.17 -28.43
C ARG A 30 6.12 -16.68 -29.40
N ALA A 31 4.90 -16.78 -28.93
CA ALA A 31 3.76 -17.25 -29.71
C ALA A 31 3.42 -16.34 -30.90
N THR A 32 3.83 -15.06 -30.89
CA THR A 32 3.63 -14.17 -32.04
C THR A 32 4.49 -14.55 -33.25
N GLY A 33 5.58 -15.26 -33.04
CA GLY A 33 6.56 -15.59 -34.08
C GLY A 33 7.32 -14.38 -34.66
N LEU A 34 7.17 -13.18 -34.07
CA LEU A 34 7.75 -11.94 -34.56
C LEU A 34 9.07 -11.56 -33.88
N ALA A 35 9.43 -12.25 -32.81
CA ALA A 35 10.64 -11.97 -32.02
C ALA A 35 11.72 -13.02 -32.29
N ASP A 36 12.81 -12.62 -32.96
CA ASP A 36 13.98 -13.49 -33.16
C ASP A 36 14.69 -13.79 -31.84
N LYS A 37 14.64 -12.85 -30.92
CA LYS A 37 15.25 -12.97 -29.59
C LYS A 37 14.39 -12.27 -28.54
N ILE A 38 14.23 -12.92 -27.39
CA ILE A 38 13.55 -12.37 -26.22
C ILE A 38 14.58 -12.25 -25.10
N ILE A 39 14.64 -11.08 -24.46
CA ILE A 39 15.51 -10.79 -23.32
C ILE A 39 14.65 -10.33 -22.14
N VAL A 40 15.14 -10.53 -20.91
CA VAL A 40 14.48 -10.07 -19.69
C VAL A 40 15.11 -8.75 -19.25
N GLU A 41 14.28 -7.75 -18.99
CA GLU A 41 14.71 -6.46 -18.40
C GLU A 41 14.55 -6.53 -16.88
N GLU A 42 15.67 -6.43 -16.15
CA GLU A 42 15.71 -6.61 -14.68
C GLU A 42 16.10 -5.36 -13.90
N TYR A 43 16.76 -4.38 -14.54
CA TYR A 43 17.27 -3.20 -13.85
C TYR A 43 17.29 -1.93 -14.70
N GLU A 44 17.33 -0.78 -14.03
CA GLU A 44 17.48 0.52 -14.68
C GLU A 44 18.85 0.63 -15.34
N GLY A 45 18.89 1.10 -16.59
CA GLY A 45 20.12 1.22 -17.36
C GLY A 45 20.53 -0.01 -18.18
N GLN A 46 19.89 -1.16 -17.98
CA GLN A 46 20.16 -2.39 -18.75
C GLN A 46 20.09 -2.16 -20.28
N LYS A 47 19.27 -1.23 -20.73
CA LYS A 47 19.11 -0.93 -22.15
C LYS A 47 20.41 -0.56 -22.86
N ILE A 48 21.31 0.17 -22.18
CA ILE A 48 22.62 0.52 -22.74
C ILE A 48 23.48 -0.75 -22.91
N ASP A 49 23.46 -1.62 -21.91
CA ASP A 49 24.23 -2.87 -21.95
C ASP A 49 23.71 -3.81 -23.04
N ASP A 50 22.39 -3.91 -23.18
CA ASP A 50 21.75 -4.73 -24.22
C ASP A 50 21.98 -4.17 -25.63
N ILE A 51 21.88 -2.86 -25.82
CA ILE A 51 22.19 -2.20 -27.10
C ILE A 51 23.61 -2.52 -27.54
N ARG A 52 24.57 -2.37 -26.63
CA ARG A 52 26.00 -2.68 -26.91
C ARG A 52 26.24 -4.16 -27.16
N ARG A 53 25.65 -5.02 -26.31
CA ARG A 53 25.82 -6.47 -26.34
C ARG A 53 25.28 -7.10 -27.62
N TYR A 54 24.14 -6.60 -28.10
CA TYR A 54 23.46 -7.17 -29.26
C TYR A 54 23.62 -6.36 -30.55
N GLY A 55 24.35 -5.26 -30.50
CA GLY A 55 24.58 -4.40 -31.68
C GLY A 55 23.25 -3.83 -32.22
N VAL A 56 22.44 -3.24 -31.32
CA VAL A 56 21.11 -2.72 -31.70
C VAL A 56 21.26 -1.40 -32.43
N ASP A 57 20.77 -1.31 -33.66
CA ASP A 57 20.76 -0.09 -34.48
C ASP A 57 19.58 0.85 -34.15
N ILE A 58 18.44 0.28 -33.84
CA ILE A 58 17.20 1.03 -33.58
C ILE A 58 16.53 0.52 -32.31
N PHE A 59 16.33 1.42 -31.34
CA PHE A 59 15.51 1.18 -30.17
C PHE A 59 14.12 1.80 -30.38
N THR A 60 13.07 0.99 -30.24
CA THR A 60 11.69 1.45 -30.38
C THR A 60 10.93 1.37 -29.09
N VAL A 61 10.10 2.37 -28.81
CA VAL A 61 9.25 2.45 -27.63
C VAL A 61 7.99 3.27 -27.93
N GLY A 62 6.93 3.09 -27.17
CA GLY A 62 5.69 3.84 -27.38
C GLY A 62 5.84 5.34 -27.12
N SER A 63 5.00 6.15 -27.76
CA SER A 63 5.01 7.62 -27.65
C SER A 63 4.76 8.16 -26.25
N ASP A 64 4.20 7.35 -25.33
CA ASP A 64 4.02 7.71 -23.92
C ASP A 64 5.38 7.98 -23.21
N TRP A 65 6.48 7.57 -23.83
CA TRP A 65 7.84 7.67 -23.31
C TRP A 65 8.70 8.71 -24.02
N VAL A 66 8.10 9.57 -24.86
CA VAL A 66 8.84 10.61 -25.58
C VAL A 66 9.73 11.42 -24.64
N GLY A 67 11.00 11.56 -25.01
CA GLY A 67 12.02 12.26 -24.24
C GLY A 67 12.70 11.44 -23.13
N LYS A 68 12.05 10.37 -22.62
CA LYS A 68 12.62 9.59 -21.50
C LYS A 68 13.77 8.67 -21.88
N PHE A 69 13.89 8.32 -23.16
CA PHE A 69 14.93 7.44 -23.67
C PHE A 69 15.89 8.16 -24.63
N ASP A 70 15.87 9.49 -24.70
CA ASP A 70 16.72 10.27 -25.58
C ASP A 70 18.22 10.07 -25.29
N TYR A 71 18.58 9.72 -24.07
CA TYR A 71 19.93 9.36 -23.66
C TYR A 71 20.49 8.14 -24.41
N LEU A 72 19.64 7.32 -25.02
CA LEU A 72 20.06 6.18 -25.83
C LEU A 72 20.52 6.59 -27.26
N ASN A 73 20.27 7.83 -27.68
CA ASN A 73 20.70 8.33 -28.99
C ASN A 73 22.23 8.34 -29.15
N ASP A 74 22.98 8.30 -28.05
CA ASP A 74 24.46 8.14 -28.08
C ASP A 74 24.88 6.71 -28.47
N TYR A 75 23.95 5.75 -28.46
CA TYR A 75 24.25 4.33 -28.68
C TYR A 75 23.51 3.72 -29.87
N CYS A 76 22.29 4.19 -30.16
CA CYS A 76 21.46 3.70 -31.26
C CYS A 76 20.41 4.76 -31.65
N LYS A 77 19.73 4.57 -32.77
CA LYS A 77 18.60 5.44 -33.15
C LYS A 77 17.39 5.15 -32.26
N VAL A 78 16.88 6.16 -31.55
CA VAL A 78 15.63 6.06 -30.77
C VAL A 78 14.44 6.44 -31.64
N VAL A 79 13.41 5.60 -31.67
CA VAL A 79 12.17 5.82 -32.42
C VAL A 79 10.98 5.64 -31.48
N TYR A 80 10.22 6.72 -31.31
CA TYR A 80 8.97 6.70 -30.56
C TYR A 80 7.80 6.37 -31.51
N LEU A 81 7.20 5.22 -31.28
CA LEU A 81 6.08 4.75 -32.10
C LEU A 81 4.77 5.41 -31.65
N PRO A 82 3.94 5.90 -32.59
CA PRO A 82 2.63 6.42 -32.24
C PRO A 82 1.79 5.33 -31.58
N ARG A 83 0.95 5.75 -30.63
CA ARG A 83 0.03 4.84 -29.96
C ARG A 83 -1.06 4.39 -30.92
N THR A 84 -1.40 3.12 -30.88
CA THR A 84 -2.58 2.61 -31.57
C THR A 84 -3.82 3.10 -30.82
N GLU A 85 -4.68 3.87 -31.49
CA GLU A 85 -5.92 4.38 -30.89
C GLU A 85 -6.82 3.24 -30.43
N GLY A 86 -7.44 3.42 -29.24
CA GLY A 86 -8.37 2.43 -28.65
C GLY A 86 -7.72 1.18 -28.08
N ILE A 87 -6.39 1.08 -28.03
CA ILE A 87 -5.69 -0.09 -27.44
C ILE A 87 -4.68 0.40 -26.40
N SER A 88 -4.99 0.16 -25.12
CA SER A 88 -4.01 0.28 -24.06
C SER A 88 -4.00 -0.97 -23.19
N SER A 89 -2.82 -1.38 -22.76
CA SER A 89 -2.69 -2.50 -21.82
C SER A 89 -3.39 -2.23 -20.49
N SER A 90 -3.57 -0.95 -20.13
CA SER A 90 -4.33 -0.53 -18.95
C SER A 90 -5.85 -0.68 -19.17
N GLU A 91 -6.36 -0.29 -20.33
CA GLU A 91 -7.78 -0.46 -20.72
C GLU A 91 -8.14 -1.95 -20.82
N ILE A 92 -7.31 -2.76 -21.50
CA ILE A 92 -7.52 -4.22 -21.61
C ILE A 92 -7.53 -4.90 -20.23
N ARG A 93 -6.69 -4.44 -19.29
CA ARG A 93 -6.70 -4.95 -17.92
C ARG A 93 -7.92 -4.48 -17.13
N ALA A 94 -8.34 -3.23 -17.31
CA ALA A 94 -9.51 -2.67 -16.66
C ALA A 94 -10.81 -3.35 -17.11
N GLU A 95 -10.91 -3.73 -18.39
CA GLU A 95 -12.08 -4.46 -18.89
C GLU A 95 -12.19 -5.91 -18.38
N LYS A 96 -11.05 -6.56 -18.08
CA LYS A 96 -11.03 -8.00 -17.76
C LYS A 96 -11.25 -8.35 -16.29
N ARG A 97 -10.96 -7.44 -15.34
CA ARG A 97 -11.16 -7.65 -13.89
C ARG A 97 -11.34 -6.31 -13.19
N LYS A 98 -12.57 -5.87 -13.04
CA LYS A 98 -12.91 -4.77 -12.13
C LYS A 98 -13.35 -5.35 -10.80
N ILE A 99 -12.65 -4.98 -9.73
CA ILE A 99 -13.09 -5.23 -8.37
C ILE A 99 -14.14 -4.17 -8.05
N ARG A 100 -15.36 -4.60 -7.77
CA ARG A 100 -16.41 -3.71 -7.27
C ARG A 100 -16.13 -3.46 -5.79
N LEU A 101 -15.85 -2.21 -5.44
CA LEU A 101 -15.51 -1.79 -4.09
C LEU A 101 -16.69 -1.07 -3.44
N GLY A 102 -17.09 -1.54 -2.26
CA GLY A 102 -18.01 -0.84 -1.37
C GLY A 102 -17.22 -0.01 -0.34
N LEU A 103 -17.61 1.23 -0.10
CA LEU A 103 -17.00 2.08 0.93
C LEU A 103 -17.94 2.23 2.11
N VAL A 104 -17.38 2.10 3.34
CA VAL A 104 -18.15 2.11 4.59
C VAL A 104 -17.55 3.10 5.57
N GLY A 105 -18.36 4.01 6.09
CA GLY A 105 -17.93 4.99 7.10
C GLY A 105 -18.40 6.41 6.82
N GLU A 106 -17.87 7.36 7.56
CA GLU A 106 -18.27 8.77 7.49
C GLU A 106 -17.08 9.73 7.54
N ASN A 107 -15.85 9.22 7.36
CA ASN A 107 -14.65 10.01 7.45
C ASN A 107 -14.33 10.68 6.10
N ARG A 108 -13.74 11.88 6.15
CA ARG A 108 -13.22 12.59 4.95
C ARG A 108 -12.22 11.76 4.14
N LEU A 109 -11.57 10.78 4.75
CA LEU A 109 -10.71 9.82 4.06
C LEU A 109 -11.50 9.04 3.01
N MET A 110 -12.76 8.72 3.26
CA MET A 110 -13.63 8.02 2.30
C MET A 110 -13.90 8.89 1.06
N LEU A 111 -14.15 10.21 1.23
CA LEU A 111 -14.29 11.13 0.09
C LEU A 111 -12.99 11.26 -0.71
N LYS A 112 -11.86 11.31 -0.02
CA LYS A 112 -10.55 11.29 -0.69
C LYS A 112 -10.38 10.02 -1.52
N HIS A 113 -10.74 8.87 -0.96
CA HIS A 113 -10.66 7.59 -1.65
C HIS A 113 -11.58 7.53 -2.88
N LEU A 114 -12.79 8.05 -2.78
CA LEU A 114 -13.72 8.21 -3.89
C LEU A 114 -13.09 9.01 -5.04
N ASN A 115 -12.51 10.16 -4.72
CA ASN A 115 -11.90 11.05 -5.72
C ASN A 115 -10.64 10.46 -6.36
N GLU A 116 -9.87 9.68 -5.61
CA GLU A 116 -8.63 9.06 -6.11
C GLU A 116 -8.88 7.73 -6.83
N SER A 117 -9.95 7.01 -6.51
CA SER A 117 -10.26 5.71 -7.11
C SER A 117 -10.48 5.75 -8.61
N VAL A 118 -10.94 6.88 -9.15
CA VAL A 118 -11.14 7.07 -10.60
C VAL A 118 -9.83 7.00 -11.41
N PHE A 119 -8.69 7.18 -10.74
CA PHE A 119 -7.36 7.07 -11.35
C PHE A 119 -6.74 5.68 -11.16
N VAL A 120 -7.42 4.76 -10.48
CA VAL A 120 -6.93 3.40 -10.20
C VAL A 120 -7.57 2.41 -11.15
N ASN A 121 -6.74 1.77 -11.99
CA ASN A 121 -7.22 0.75 -12.90
C ASN A 121 -7.61 -0.54 -12.16
N GLY A 122 -8.71 -1.16 -12.54
CA GLY A 122 -9.16 -2.44 -12.02
C GLY A 122 -9.97 -2.37 -10.71
N VAL A 123 -10.31 -1.16 -10.24
CA VAL A 123 -11.21 -0.92 -9.11
C VAL A 123 -12.32 0.02 -9.54
N ASP A 124 -13.54 -0.29 -9.15
CA ASP A 124 -14.73 0.52 -9.39
C ASP A 124 -15.48 0.68 -8.07
N VAL A 125 -15.63 1.89 -7.58
CA VAL A 125 -16.45 2.14 -6.38
C VAL A 125 -17.92 2.09 -6.81
N THR A 126 -18.64 1.06 -6.38
CA THR A 126 -20.01 0.79 -6.82
C THR A 126 -21.06 1.26 -5.82
N ALA A 127 -20.72 1.27 -4.54
CA ALA A 127 -21.68 1.60 -3.49
C ALA A 127 -20.98 2.20 -2.27
N VAL A 128 -21.75 2.99 -1.49
CA VAL A 128 -21.34 3.53 -0.20
C VAL A 128 -22.40 3.23 0.86
N TYR A 129 -21.96 3.06 2.09
CA TYR A 129 -22.81 3.00 3.27
C TYR A 129 -22.25 3.91 4.36
N SER A 130 -23.09 4.78 4.88
CA SER A 130 -22.81 5.65 6.01
C SER A 130 -24.09 5.87 6.82
N GLU A 131 -23.95 5.95 8.13
CA GLU A 131 -25.04 6.35 9.02
C GLU A 131 -25.21 7.88 9.07
N ASN A 132 -24.24 8.63 8.55
CA ASN A 132 -24.26 10.08 8.49
C ASN A 132 -24.87 10.60 7.18
N ALA A 133 -26.14 11.02 7.26
CA ALA A 133 -26.88 11.53 6.10
C ALA A 133 -26.28 12.82 5.51
N GLU A 134 -25.62 13.66 6.32
CA GLU A 134 -24.97 14.88 5.82
C GLU A 134 -23.71 14.52 4.99
N PHE A 135 -22.95 13.54 5.46
CA PHE A 135 -21.80 13.02 4.71
C PHE A 135 -22.21 12.46 3.34
N LEU A 136 -23.35 11.74 3.28
CA LEU A 136 -23.84 11.17 2.02
C LEU A 136 -24.22 12.22 0.98
N LYS A 137 -24.51 13.46 1.37
CA LYS A 137 -24.76 14.57 0.42
C LYS A 137 -23.49 15.00 -0.35
N GLU A 138 -22.31 14.70 0.17
CA GLU A 138 -21.04 15.00 -0.46
C GLU A 138 -20.60 13.89 -1.44
N VAL A 139 -21.27 12.74 -1.44
CA VAL A 139 -20.96 11.59 -2.31
C VAL A 139 -21.58 11.82 -3.70
N ASP A 140 -20.84 11.48 -4.75
CA ASP A 140 -21.28 11.59 -6.12
C ASP A 140 -22.58 10.78 -6.35
N GLU A 141 -23.59 11.40 -6.96
CA GLU A 141 -24.91 10.80 -7.23
C GLU A 141 -24.86 9.53 -8.09
N ARG A 142 -23.75 9.32 -8.81
CA ARG A 142 -23.54 8.10 -9.62
C ARG A 142 -23.21 6.87 -8.78
N ILE A 143 -22.86 7.04 -7.52
CA ILE A 143 -22.50 5.96 -6.60
C ILE A 143 -23.74 5.62 -5.76
N GLU A 144 -24.08 4.34 -5.70
CA GLU A 144 -25.29 3.89 -5.00
C GLU A 144 -25.14 4.07 -3.47
N ASN A 145 -26.06 4.83 -2.88
CA ASN A 145 -26.18 4.97 -1.44
C ASN A 145 -27.01 3.81 -0.85
N CYS A 146 -26.35 2.88 -0.18
CA CYS A 146 -26.99 1.75 0.47
C CYS A 146 -27.57 2.14 1.83
N LYS A 147 -28.77 1.64 2.14
CA LYS A 147 -29.45 1.93 3.41
C LYS A 147 -28.95 1.07 4.57
N THR A 148 -28.33 -0.06 4.28
CA THR A 148 -27.75 -0.98 5.26
C THR A 148 -26.42 -1.50 4.78
N PHE A 149 -25.59 -1.96 5.71
CA PHE A 149 -24.32 -2.57 5.38
C PHE A 149 -24.50 -3.86 4.56
N GLU A 150 -25.51 -4.66 4.87
CA GLU A 150 -25.83 -5.89 4.15
C GLU A 150 -26.20 -5.60 2.68
N ALA A 151 -26.97 -4.54 2.43
CA ALA A 151 -27.29 -4.13 1.06
C ALA A 151 -26.06 -3.69 0.27
N LEU A 152 -25.06 -3.08 0.92
CA LEU A 152 -23.78 -2.76 0.30
C LEU A 152 -22.98 -4.03 -0.05
N LEU A 153 -22.97 -5.03 0.84
CA LEU A 153 -22.27 -6.29 0.59
C LEU A 153 -22.75 -7.01 -0.67
N GLU A 154 -24.04 -6.90 -1.01
CA GLU A 154 -24.59 -7.48 -2.25
C GLU A 154 -24.06 -6.79 -3.53
N LYS A 155 -23.61 -5.54 -3.43
CA LYS A 155 -23.21 -4.71 -4.57
C LYS A 155 -21.71 -4.76 -4.87
N CYS A 156 -20.89 -5.37 -4.03
CA CYS A 156 -19.44 -5.30 -4.12
C CYS A 156 -18.78 -6.68 -4.03
N ASP A 157 -17.52 -6.74 -4.41
CA ASP A 157 -16.62 -7.89 -4.27
C ASP A 157 -15.68 -7.72 -3.08
N ALA A 158 -15.40 -6.46 -2.73
CA ALA A 158 -14.57 -6.04 -1.62
C ALA A 158 -15.17 -4.82 -0.91
N VAL A 159 -14.87 -4.69 0.38
CA VAL A 159 -15.25 -3.51 1.17
C VAL A 159 -14.01 -2.81 1.70
N TYR A 160 -14.05 -1.48 1.76
CA TYR A 160 -13.11 -0.67 2.51
C TYR A 160 -13.81 -0.04 3.70
N LEU A 161 -13.42 -0.46 4.89
CA LEU A 161 -13.98 -0.01 6.16
C LEU A 161 -13.18 1.18 6.69
N VAL A 162 -13.83 2.34 6.70
CA VAL A 162 -13.34 3.61 7.26
C VAL A 162 -14.29 4.07 8.37
N SER A 163 -15.03 3.14 8.92
CA SER A 163 -15.99 3.33 10.01
C SER A 163 -15.30 3.63 11.33
N VAL A 164 -16.10 3.87 12.36
CA VAL A 164 -15.59 4.05 13.72
C VAL A 164 -15.00 2.74 14.26
N PRO A 165 -13.98 2.81 15.12
CA PRO A 165 -13.24 1.63 15.60
C PRO A 165 -14.09 0.52 16.18
N GLN A 166 -15.14 0.89 16.90
CA GLN A 166 -16.05 -0.06 17.58
C GLN A 166 -16.86 -0.92 16.61
N GLN A 167 -17.02 -0.48 15.38
CA GLN A 167 -17.76 -1.21 14.36
C GLN A 167 -16.88 -2.16 13.54
N HIS A 168 -15.54 -2.05 13.62
CA HIS A 168 -14.61 -2.80 12.77
C HIS A 168 -14.83 -4.31 12.88
N GLU A 169 -14.82 -4.86 14.10
CA GLU A 169 -14.96 -6.30 14.31
C GLU A 169 -16.24 -6.86 13.70
N GLU A 170 -17.38 -6.25 14.01
CA GLU A 170 -18.69 -6.71 13.51
C GLU A 170 -18.78 -6.62 11.99
N GLN A 171 -18.34 -5.50 11.42
CA GLN A 171 -18.37 -5.29 9.96
C GLN A 171 -17.42 -6.24 9.23
N ILE A 172 -16.24 -6.51 9.78
CA ILE A 172 -15.28 -7.47 9.21
C ILE A 172 -15.90 -8.88 9.21
N ARG A 173 -16.46 -9.32 10.33
CA ARG A 173 -17.12 -10.64 10.43
C ARG A 173 -18.25 -10.78 9.39
N LYS A 174 -19.16 -9.83 9.33
CA LYS A 174 -20.26 -9.82 8.35
C LYS A 174 -19.76 -9.84 6.90
N ALA A 175 -18.71 -9.08 6.59
CA ALA A 175 -18.15 -9.06 5.24
C ALA A 175 -17.50 -10.41 4.87
N ILE A 176 -16.74 -11.02 5.79
CA ILE A 176 -16.12 -12.33 5.61
C ILE A 176 -17.20 -13.40 5.40
N ASP A 177 -18.24 -13.42 6.25
CA ASP A 177 -19.35 -14.38 6.17
C ASP A 177 -20.12 -14.24 4.85
N ALA A 178 -20.19 -13.03 4.30
CA ALA A 178 -20.75 -12.75 2.96
C ALA A 178 -19.78 -13.07 1.81
N GLY A 179 -18.60 -13.62 2.08
CA GLY A 179 -17.59 -13.95 1.08
C GLY A 179 -16.93 -12.73 0.42
N LYS A 180 -16.82 -11.59 1.13
CA LYS A 180 -16.23 -10.36 0.59
C LYS A 180 -14.81 -10.16 1.11
N HIS A 181 -13.95 -9.64 0.23
CA HIS A 181 -12.62 -9.17 0.63
C HIS A 181 -12.75 -7.90 1.47
N VAL A 182 -11.86 -7.74 2.44
CA VAL A 182 -11.92 -6.61 3.40
C VAL A 182 -10.59 -5.87 3.42
N LEU A 183 -10.66 -4.57 3.17
CA LEU A 183 -9.64 -3.60 3.54
C LEU A 183 -10.21 -2.78 4.70
N VAL A 184 -9.47 -2.61 5.78
CA VAL A 184 -9.93 -1.87 6.96
C VAL A 184 -8.85 -0.88 7.40
N GLU A 185 -9.24 0.31 7.85
CA GLU A 185 -8.30 1.28 8.45
C GLU A 185 -7.63 0.69 9.68
N SER A 186 -6.38 1.05 9.88
CA SER A 186 -5.54 0.60 10.98
C SER A 186 -5.93 1.30 12.30
N PRO A 187 -5.97 0.53 13.41
CA PRO A 187 -5.81 -0.90 13.54
C PRO A 187 -7.12 -1.67 13.26
N ILE A 188 -6.99 -2.93 12.88
CA ILE A 188 -8.14 -3.83 12.67
C ILE A 188 -8.97 -3.96 13.95
N ALA A 189 -8.30 -4.24 15.07
CA ALA A 189 -8.82 -4.30 16.42
C ALA A 189 -7.67 -4.17 17.42
N THR A 190 -7.99 -3.89 18.69
CA THR A 190 -7.00 -3.78 19.78
C THR A 190 -6.76 -5.08 20.55
N ASN A 191 -7.66 -6.05 20.38
CA ASN A 191 -7.50 -7.38 20.99
C ASN A 191 -6.82 -8.34 20.00
N PRO A 192 -5.60 -8.85 20.31
CA PRO A 192 -4.87 -9.72 19.41
C PRO A 192 -5.54 -11.09 19.17
N GLU A 193 -6.37 -11.57 20.09
CA GLU A 193 -7.13 -12.80 19.89
C GLU A 193 -8.21 -12.63 18.83
N ILE A 194 -8.97 -11.55 18.91
CA ILE A 194 -9.95 -11.16 17.88
C ILE A 194 -9.28 -11.04 16.52
N VAL A 195 -8.13 -10.37 16.44
CA VAL A 195 -7.40 -10.23 15.18
C VAL A 195 -7.02 -11.60 14.60
N ARG A 196 -6.52 -12.55 15.42
CA ARG A 196 -6.21 -13.90 14.96
C ARG A 196 -7.44 -14.64 14.44
N GLU A 197 -8.55 -14.57 15.18
CA GLU A 197 -9.82 -15.17 14.76
C GLU A 197 -10.32 -14.62 13.42
N LEU A 198 -10.25 -13.29 13.22
CA LEU A 198 -10.66 -12.64 11.97
C LEU A 198 -9.81 -13.10 10.79
N PHE A 199 -8.49 -13.18 10.96
CA PHE A 199 -7.61 -13.70 9.89
C PHE A 199 -7.82 -15.17 9.61
N GLU A 200 -8.10 -15.98 10.63
CA GLU A 200 -8.41 -17.40 10.46
C GLU A 200 -9.75 -17.58 9.73
N SER A 201 -10.78 -16.83 10.13
CA SER A 201 -12.07 -16.82 9.43
C SER A 201 -11.92 -16.40 7.97
N ALA A 202 -11.14 -15.35 7.68
CA ALA A 202 -10.88 -14.92 6.31
C ALA A 202 -10.23 -16.03 5.47
N ARG A 203 -9.27 -16.78 6.03
CA ARG A 203 -8.65 -17.92 5.35
C ARG A 203 -9.65 -19.04 5.04
N GLN A 204 -10.49 -19.37 6.02
CA GLN A 204 -11.51 -20.43 5.86
C GLN A 204 -12.53 -20.08 4.77
N HIS A 205 -12.91 -18.79 4.67
CA HIS A 205 -13.82 -18.29 3.63
C HIS A 205 -13.11 -17.98 2.31
N GLN A 206 -11.79 -18.14 2.23
CA GLN A 206 -10.96 -17.83 1.05
C GLN A 206 -11.05 -16.36 0.61
N VAL A 207 -11.22 -15.45 1.54
CA VAL A 207 -11.23 -14.01 1.30
C VAL A 207 -9.96 -13.35 1.86
N ILE A 208 -9.64 -12.17 1.36
CA ILE A 208 -8.51 -11.37 1.84
C ILE A 208 -9.04 -10.43 2.92
N LEU A 209 -8.38 -10.45 4.09
CA LEU A 209 -8.48 -9.40 5.10
C LEU A 209 -7.16 -8.63 5.12
N MET A 210 -7.22 -7.32 4.99
CA MET A 210 -6.05 -6.47 4.85
C MET A 210 -6.19 -5.20 5.68
N GLU A 211 -5.13 -4.84 6.39
CA GLU A 211 -5.04 -3.60 7.16
C GLU A 211 -4.44 -2.48 6.31
N SER A 212 -5.05 -1.29 6.35
CA SER A 212 -4.65 -0.13 5.56
C SER A 212 -3.48 0.62 6.18
N ILE A 213 -2.34 -0.04 6.39
CA ILE A 213 -1.09 0.64 6.74
C ILE A 213 -0.45 1.14 5.44
N LYS A 214 -0.81 2.34 5.02
CA LYS A 214 -0.47 2.91 3.69
C LYS A 214 1.01 2.89 3.36
N THR A 215 1.87 3.03 4.36
CA THR A 215 3.33 2.95 4.21
C THR A 215 3.78 1.63 3.61
N ALA A 216 3.12 0.52 3.96
CA ALA A 216 3.44 -0.82 3.47
C ALA A 216 3.31 -0.96 1.93
N TYR A 217 2.54 -0.08 1.30
CA TYR A 217 2.24 -0.13 -0.14
C TYR A 217 2.89 1.01 -0.92
N ALA A 218 3.71 1.82 -0.26
CA ALA A 218 4.40 2.93 -0.91
C ALA A 218 5.64 2.44 -1.67
N THR A 219 5.75 2.77 -2.97
CA THR A 219 6.89 2.37 -3.82
C THR A 219 8.24 2.80 -3.23
N ALA A 220 8.30 3.99 -2.62
CA ALA A 220 9.53 4.46 -1.97
C ALA A 220 9.92 3.60 -0.77
N TYR A 221 8.94 3.11 -0.02
CA TYR A 221 9.17 2.23 1.12
C TYR A 221 9.64 0.84 0.68
N ASP A 222 9.05 0.26 -0.36
CA ASP A 222 9.51 -1.00 -0.94
C ASP A 222 10.96 -0.91 -1.43
N ARG A 223 11.31 0.19 -2.10
CA ARG A 223 12.70 0.45 -2.53
C ARG A 223 13.66 0.57 -1.35
N LEU A 224 13.23 1.22 -0.26
CA LEU A 224 13.99 1.31 0.98
C LEU A 224 14.29 -0.09 1.54
N LEU A 225 13.27 -0.94 1.65
CA LEU A 225 13.43 -2.32 2.14
C LEU A 225 14.37 -3.14 1.25
N LEU A 226 14.24 -3.03 -0.08
CA LEU A 226 15.13 -3.70 -1.03
C LEU A 226 16.58 -3.22 -0.88
N LEU A 227 16.80 -1.92 -0.73
CA LEU A 227 18.13 -1.33 -0.50
C LEU A 227 18.77 -1.92 0.76
N ILE A 228 18.02 -2.01 1.85
CA ILE A 228 18.52 -2.55 3.12
C ILE A 228 18.83 -4.05 2.98
N LYS A 229 17.87 -4.83 2.44
CA LYS A 229 18.03 -6.28 2.22
C LYS A 229 19.15 -6.63 1.25
N SER A 230 19.53 -5.72 0.35
CA SER A 230 20.68 -5.89 -0.54
C SER A 230 22.06 -5.85 0.19
N GLY A 231 22.06 -5.50 1.47
CA GLY A 231 23.27 -5.41 2.30
C GLY A 231 24.11 -4.15 2.08
N LYS A 232 23.62 -3.15 1.34
CA LYS A 232 24.37 -1.90 1.06
C LYS A 232 24.72 -1.12 2.32
N ILE A 233 23.83 -1.11 3.31
CA ILE A 233 24.10 -0.47 4.62
C ILE A 233 24.74 -1.43 5.64
N GLY A 234 25.02 -2.67 5.25
CA GLY A 234 25.52 -3.70 6.15
C GLY A 234 24.41 -4.28 7.04
N GLN A 235 24.80 -4.77 8.22
CA GLN A 235 23.84 -5.26 9.21
C GLN A 235 23.10 -4.07 9.85
N VAL A 236 21.78 -4.16 9.96
CA VAL A 236 20.97 -3.14 10.67
C VAL A 236 21.28 -3.19 12.17
N VAL A 237 21.59 -2.04 12.76
CA VAL A 237 21.92 -1.88 14.17
C VAL A 237 20.99 -0.92 14.92
N SER A 238 20.32 -0.01 14.21
CA SER A 238 19.33 0.87 14.81
C SER A 238 18.21 1.22 13.81
N ILE A 239 16.99 1.33 14.34
CA ILE A 239 15.82 1.85 13.59
C ILE A 239 15.13 2.91 14.44
N ASP A 240 14.98 4.11 13.89
CA ASP A 240 14.21 5.21 14.47
C ASP A 240 13.02 5.54 13.58
N SER A 241 11.80 5.32 14.08
CA SER A 241 10.56 5.57 13.36
C SER A 241 9.68 6.56 14.11
N VAL A 242 9.31 7.67 13.45
CA VAL A 242 8.56 8.76 14.06
C VAL A 242 7.34 9.10 13.23
N CYS A 243 6.16 8.91 13.80
CA CYS A 243 4.86 9.26 13.20
C CYS A 243 4.10 10.20 14.14
N THR A 244 4.06 11.49 13.83
CA THR A 244 3.38 12.49 14.65
C THR A 244 2.50 13.40 13.82
N SER A 245 1.41 13.85 14.41
CA SER A 245 0.47 14.79 13.81
C SER A 245 0.14 15.90 14.77
N LEU A 246 0.18 17.16 14.32
CA LEU A 246 -0.29 18.28 15.10
C LEU A 246 -1.82 18.35 15.02
N ARG A 247 -2.49 18.08 16.14
CA ARG A 247 -3.90 18.41 16.34
C ARG A 247 -3.99 19.58 17.29
N GLU A 248 -4.79 20.57 16.96
CA GLU A 248 -4.99 21.75 17.82
C GLU A 248 -5.70 21.40 19.12
N LYS A 249 -6.55 20.39 19.11
CA LYS A 249 -7.27 19.88 20.29
C LYS A 249 -7.20 18.38 20.36
N ALA A 250 -6.98 17.85 21.57
CA ALA A 250 -7.23 16.45 21.83
C ALA A 250 -8.73 16.14 21.67
N PRO A 251 -9.11 14.92 21.27
CA PRO A 251 -10.54 14.55 21.18
C PRO A 251 -11.21 14.67 22.56
N THR A 252 -12.44 15.11 22.59
CA THR A 252 -13.28 15.09 23.80
C THR A 252 -13.55 13.65 24.25
N LEU A 253 -14.01 13.44 25.49
CA LEU A 253 -14.37 12.11 25.99
C LEU A 253 -15.43 11.43 25.11
N GLU A 254 -16.34 12.19 24.54
CA GLU A 254 -17.38 11.70 23.63
C GLU A 254 -16.74 11.28 22.28
N GLU A 255 -15.85 12.11 21.75
CA GLU A 255 -15.12 11.81 20.50
C GLU A 255 -14.15 10.64 20.66
N GLN A 256 -13.58 10.40 21.85
CA GLN A 256 -12.69 9.28 22.12
C GLN A 256 -13.37 7.91 21.94
N ASN A 257 -14.69 7.82 22.11
CA ASN A 257 -15.43 6.60 21.82
C ASN A 257 -15.52 6.31 20.31
N HIS A 258 -15.17 7.27 19.47
CA HIS A 258 -15.26 7.19 18.00
C HIS A 258 -13.92 7.28 17.28
N VAL A 259 -12.82 7.35 18.01
CA VAL A 259 -11.47 7.42 17.44
C VAL A 259 -10.51 6.54 18.22
N TRP A 260 -9.43 6.13 17.56
CA TRP A 260 -8.32 5.47 18.22
C TRP A 260 -7.49 6.46 19.05
N SER A 261 -6.86 5.97 20.12
CA SER A 261 -5.83 6.72 20.84
C SER A 261 -4.65 7.05 19.93
N GLY A 262 -3.79 7.97 20.34
CA GLY A 262 -2.59 8.30 19.59
C GLY A 262 -1.69 7.08 19.37
N PHE A 263 -1.55 6.23 20.38
CA PHE A 263 -0.83 4.97 20.30
C PHE A 263 -1.46 4.01 19.29
N GLU A 264 -2.75 3.72 19.43
CA GLU A 264 -3.47 2.77 18.57
C GLU A 264 -3.47 3.21 17.11
N ALA A 265 -3.72 4.49 16.86
CA ALA A 265 -3.82 5.02 15.50
C ALA A 265 -2.49 5.02 14.71
N TRP A 266 -1.37 5.27 15.41
CA TRP A 266 -0.09 5.54 14.72
C TRP A 266 1.00 4.51 14.98
N MET A 267 0.93 3.76 16.09
CA MET A 267 1.96 2.78 16.44
C MET A 267 2.08 1.66 15.40
N PRO A 268 1.01 1.12 14.79
CA PRO A 268 1.15 0.14 13.73
C PRO A 268 2.01 0.62 12.57
N THR A 269 1.86 1.87 12.15
CA THR A 269 2.69 2.47 11.10
C THR A 269 4.15 2.62 11.53
N ALA A 270 4.39 3.05 12.76
CA ALA A 270 5.75 3.24 13.27
C ALA A 270 6.48 1.91 13.52
N LEU A 271 5.77 0.86 13.94
CA LEU A 271 6.33 -0.48 14.18
C LEU A 271 6.56 -1.29 12.90
N LEU A 272 5.83 -0.99 11.82
CA LEU A 272 5.91 -1.73 10.57
C LEU A 272 7.35 -1.95 10.08
N PRO A 273 8.20 -0.92 9.90
CA PRO A 273 9.57 -1.10 9.43
C PRO A 273 10.44 -1.89 10.42
N ILE A 274 10.18 -1.72 11.71
CA ILE A 274 10.93 -2.42 12.77
C ILE A 274 10.68 -3.93 12.65
N TYR A 275 9.41 -4.33 12.62
CA TYR A 275 9.04 -5.75 12.54
C TYR A 275 9.38 -6.39 11.19
N GLN A 276 9.33 -5.65 10.10
CA GLN A 276 9.70 -6.17 8.78
C GLN A 276 11.21 -6.40 8.61
N LEU A 277 12.04 -5.67 9.36
CA LEU A 277 13.49 -5.76 9.29
C LEU A 277 14.12 -6.58 10.41
N LEU A 278 13.57 -6.50 11.61
CA LEU A 278 14.13 -7.15 12.81
C LEU A 278 13.28 -8.33 13.33
N GLY A 279 12.07 -8.52 12.79
CA GLY A 279 11.13 -9.57 13.22
C GLY A 279 10.34 -9.21 14.48
N THR A 280 9.33 -10.01 14.76
CA THR A 280 8.46 -9.84 15.95
C THR A 280 8.89 -10.73 17.10
N ASN A 281 9.55 -11.87 16.82
CA ASN A 281 9.86 -12.89 17.81
C ASN A 281 11.21 -12.69 18.52
N ASP A 282 12.11 -11.92 17.92
CA ASP A 282 13.48 -11.74 18.39
C ASP A 282 13.65 -10.53 19.31
N CYS A 283 12.58 -9.80 19.61
CA CYS A 283 12.58 -8.70 20.57
C CYS A 283 12.72 -9.26 21.99
N THR A 284 13.83 -8.93 22.66
CA THR A 284 14.14 -9.44 24.01
C THR A 284 13.53 -8.61 25.12
N GLU A 285 13.47 -7.31 24.94
CA GLU A 285 12.90 -6.36 25.91
C GLU A 285 12.17 -5.22 25.18
N GLN A 286 11.13 -4.71 25.81
CA GLN A 286 10.40 -3.55 25.32
C GLN A 286 10.02 -2.62 26.48
N PHE A 287 10.17 -1.32 26.23
CA PHE A 287 9.84 -0.26 27.19
C PHE A 287 8.92 0.76 26.53
N VAL A 288 7.81 1.05 27.19
CA VAL A 288 6.86 2.04 26.73
C VAL A 288 6.80 3.21 27.70
N SER A 289 6.92 4.42 27.20
CA SER A 289 6.76 5.66 27.94
C SER A 289 5.74 6.54 27.23
N SER A 290 4.77 7.06 27.96
CA SER A 290 3.72 7.88 27.38
C SER A 290 3.52 9.18 28.16
N PHE A 291 3.37 10.28 27.40
CA PHE A 291 2.84 11.53 27.94
C PHE A 291 1.32 11.48 27.82
N TYR A 292 0.67 11.10 28.91
CA TYR A 292 -0.77 10.91 29.00
C TYR A 292 -1.44 12.14 29.63
N ASP A 293 -2.44 12.68 28.97
CA ASP A 293 -3.23 13.78 29.50
C ASP A 293 -4.31 13.22 30.45
N GLN A 294 -4.08 13.41 31.76
CA GLN A 294 -4.98 12.89 32.80
C GLN A 294 -6.37 13.52 32.79
N GLN A 295 -6.51 14.76 32.29
CA GLN A 295 -7.80 15.46 32.24
C GLN A 295 -8.64 15.01 31.05
N GLN A 296 -7.98 14.73 29.95
CA GLN A 296 -8.62 14.33 28.69
C GLN A 296 -8.60 12.83 28.45
N HIS A 297 -7.98 12.06 29.36
CA HIS A 297 -7.83 10.61 29.24
C HIS A 297 -7.29 10.14 27.89
N TYR A 298 -6.24 10.85 27.39
CA TYR A 298 -5.71 10.64 26.05
C TYR A 298 -4.18 10.68 26.05
N ASP A 299 -3.55 9.77 25.28
CA ASP A 299 -2.11 9.78 25.08
C ASP A 299 -1.72 10.78 23.98
N ARG A 300 -0.97 11.82 24.35
CA ARG A 300 -0.50 12.83 23.40
C ARG A 300 0.77 12.43 22.70
N PHE A 301 1.64 11.69 23.38
CA PHE A 301 2.90 11.24 22.83
C PHE A 301 3.33 9.95 23.53
N THR A 302 3.68 8.94 22.72
CA THR A 302 4.16 7.66 23.23
C THR A 302 5.42 7.27 22.49
N GLN A 303 6.43 6.83 23.28
CA GLN A 303 7.67 6.27 22.80
C GLN A 303 7.76 4.81 23.23
N MET A 304 8.10 3.94 22.29
CA MET A 304 8.38 2.53 22.52
C MET A 304 9.81 2.23 22.10
N ASN A 305 10.59 1.66 23.01
CA ASN A 305 11.94 1.18 22.75
C ASN A 305 11.92 -0.33 22.71
N LEU A 306 12.53 -0.92 21.70
CA LEU A 306 12.61 -2.37 21.49
C LEU A 306 14.08 -2.77 21.42
N ILE A 307 14.45 -3.77 22.20
CA ILE A 307 15.80 -4.32 22.28
C ILE A 307 15.83 -5.66 21.57
N TYR A 308 16.75 -5.80 20.65
CA TYR A 308 17.04 -7.02 19.91
C TYR A 308 18.47 -7.49 20.23
N PRO A 309 18.84 -8.75 19.99
CA PRO A 309 20.19 -9.24 20.26
C PRO A 309 21.31 -8.44 19.59
N ASN A 310 21.05 -7.91 18.40
CA ASN A 310 22.04 -7.21 17.59
C ASN A 310 21.59 -5.81 17.11
N ALA A 311 20.46 -5.32 17.60
CA ALA A 311 19.91 -4.03 17.19
C ALA A 311 19.04 -3.40 18.29
N VAL A 312 18.83 -2.11 18.17
CA VAL A 312 17.85 -1.36 18.99
C VAL A 312 16.88 -0.65 18.06
N ALA A 313 15.63 -0.50 18.48
CA ALA A 313 14.67 0.26 17.72
C ALA A 313 13.84 1.18 18.61
N THR A 314 13.46 2.33 18.06
CA THR A 314 12.59 3.29 18.72
C THR A 314 11.44 3.65 17.80
N ALA A 315 10.21 3.47 18.29
CA ALA A 315 8.99 3.96 17.65
C ALA A 315 8.43 5.12 18.49
N ARG A 316 8.18 6.25 17.85
CA ARG A 316 7.60 7.44 18.50
C ARG A 316 6.36 7.88 17.77
N VAL A 317 5.26 8.00 18.48
CA VAL A 317 3.98 8.42 17.92
C VAL A 317 3.37 9.54 18.77
N GLY A 318 2.55 10.39 18.13
CA GLY A 318 1.89 11.46 18.87
C GLY A 318 0.82 12.15 18.05
N MET A 319 -0.28 12.46 18.74
CA MET A 319 -1.36 13.31 18.23
C MET A 319 -1.49 14.51 19.15
N GLY A 320 -1.30 15.72 18.60
CA GLY A 320 -1.19 16.97 19.38
C GLY A 320 0.24 17.32 19.77
N VAL A 321 1.23 16.61 19.26
CA VAL A 321 2.64 16.91 19.33
C VAL A 321 3.23 16.79 17.93
N LYS A 322 4.09 17.72 17.54
CA LYS A 322 4.79 17.67 16.25
C LYS A 322 6.28 17.42 16.48
N ALA A 323 6.73 16.32 15.92
CA ALA A 323 8.14 16.04 15.68
C ALA A 323 8.39 15.89 14.18
N GLU A 324 9.63 15.87 13.75
CA GLU A 324 9.96 15.54 12.38
C GLU A 324 9.54 14.09 12.08
N GLY A 325 8.66 13.92 11.07
CA GLY A 325 8.24 12.60 10.62
C GLY A 325 9.39 11.98 9.83
N GLN A 326 9.96 10.89 10.35
CA GLN A 326 11.14 10.25 9.74
C GLN A 326 11.17 8.76 10.01
N LEU A 327 11.86 8.06 9.12
CA LEU A 327 12.32 6.70 9.30
C LEU A 327 13.82 6.69 9.00
N ILE A 328 14.63 6.43 10.02
CA ILE A 328 16.10 6.33 9.89
C ILE A 328 16.50 4.90 10.23
N ILE A 329 17.22 4.25 9.32
CA ILE A 329 17.73 2.90 9.52
C ILE A 329 19.24 2.94 9.39
N SER A 330 19.92 2.66 10.50
CA SER A 330 21.37 2.67 10.60
C SER A 330 21.94 1.26 10.53
N GLY A 331 22.97 1.08 9.74
CA GLY A 331 23.68 -0.19 9.58
C GLY A 331 25.18 -0.04 9.77
N THR A 332 25.89 -1.17 9.77
CA THR A 332 27.35 -1.21 9.99
C THR A 332 28.18 -0.57 8.87
N LYS A 333 27.56 -0.25 7.72
CA LYS A 333 28.24 0.34 6.55
C LYS A 333 27.64 1.65 6.10
N GLY A 334 26.56 2.12 6.74
CA GLY A 334 25.87 3.36 6.37
C GLY A 334 24.46 3.43 6.95
N TYR A 335 23.70 4.42 6.51
CA TYR A 335 22.31 4.62 6.92
C TYR A 335 21.43 5.09 5.75
N VAL A 336 20.17 4.98 5.91
CA VAL A 336 19.15 5.48 4.98
C VAL A 336 18.02 6.15 5.74
#